data_d2f47b59b0c2cda2efbd31bf05c23421
#
_entry.id   d2f47b59b0c2cda2efbd31bf05c23421
#
_cell.length_a   1.000
_cell.length_b   1.000
_cell.length_c   1.000
_cell.angle_alpha   90.00
_cell.angle_beta   90.00
_cell.angle_gamma   90.00
#
_symmetry.space_group_name_H-M   'P 1'
#
loop_
_entity.id
_entity.type
_entity.pdbx_description
1 polymer ?
#
loop_
_entity_poly.entity_id
_entity_poly.type
_entity_poly.pdbx_seq_one_letter_code
_entity_poly.pdbx_strand_id
1 'polypeptide(L)'
;SSDLLGLYNVMSGGAFATATVFALSIQPYINSSIIIQLLTVAIPALERLARDGGEEGKKKIQSITRYATVAIAILQAIGYYFMMKNYNLLEQDGIWVALVIIVTLIAGSSFVMWMGEQVTEFGVGNGISIILFAGILARIPSMVSGMKDGIQRWSAINAGTLTAETLTSAGYTETQAQAYLNGALAPWSIALLVIGMLALIAFIVFINDAERRIPVQYAK
;
A
#
# COMPACT_ATOMS: atom_id res chain seq x y z
N SER A 1 3.69 16.39 -0.46
CA SER A 1 4.37 15.09 -0.66
C SER A 1 3.83 13.98 0.25
N SER A 2 2.86 14.30 1.09
CA SER A 2 2.32 13.39 2.12
C SER A 2 1.46 12.23 1.58
N ASP A 3 0.81 12.43 0.44
CA ASP A 3 -0.25 11.51 0.02
C ASP A 3 0.28 10.17 -0.53
N LEU A 4 1.36 10.20 -1.31
CA LEU A 4 1.98 8.97 -1.82
C LEU A 4 2.64 8.14 -0.71
N LEU A 5 3.38 8.80 0.20
CA LEU A 5 3.99 8.13 1.35
C LEU A 5 2.91 7.56 2.29
N GLY A 6 1.79 8.26 2.43
CA GLY A 6 0.62 7.78 3.15
C GLY A 6 0.04 6.52 2.53
N LEU A 7 -0.08 6.46 1.20
CA LEU A 7 -0.56 5.30 0.47
C LEU A 7 0.36 4.08 0.68
N TYR A 8 1.69 4.27 0.55
CA TYR A 8 2.67 3.20 0.83
C TYR A 8 2.55 2.67 2.25
N ASN A 9 2.36 3.57 3.22
CA ASN A 9 2.20 3.19 4.61
C ASN A 9 0.92 2.39 4.86
N VAL A 10 -0.18 2.73 4.18
CA VAL A 10 -1.43 1.95 4.25
C VAL A 10 -1.25 0.56 3.64
N MET A 11 -0.65 0.47 2.44
CA MET A 11 -0.42 -0.81 1.77
C MET A 11 0.53 -1.75 2.52
N SER A 12 1.48 -1.18 3.28
CA SER A 12 2.40 -1.95 4.14
C SER A 12 1.85 -2.25 5.54
N GLY A 13 0.57 -1.93 5.81
CA GLY A 13 -0.02 -2.15 7.14
C GLY A 13 0.62 -1.31 8.26
N GLY A 14 1.27 -0.19 7.91
CA GLY A 14 2.00 0.67 8.85
C GLY A 14 3.50 0.40 8.95
N ALA A 15 3.99 -0.67 8.34
CA ALA A 15 5.40 -1.06 8.37
C ALA A 15 6.35 0.00 7.79
N PHE A 16 5.87 0.77 6.82
CA PHE A 16 6.65 1.84 6.20
C PHE A 16 6.98 2.98 7.18
N ALA A 17 5.99 3.46 7.95
CA ALA A 17 6.20 4.55 8.91
C ALA A 17 7.07 4.15 10.10
N THR A 18 7.07 2.86 10.47
CA THR A 18 7.86 2.33 11.59
C THR A 18 9.23 1.80 11.17
N ALA A 19 9.61 2.00 9.90
CA ALA A 19 10.89 1.55 9.32
C ALA A 19 11.21 0.08 9.63
N THR A 20 10.19 -0.79 9.52
CA THR A 20 10.35 -2.21 9.79
C THR A 20 11.01 -2.95 8.63
N VAL A 21 11.46 -4.18 8.87
CA VAL A 21 11.98 -5.10 7.84
C VAL A 21 11.00 -5.24 6.65
N PHE A 22 9.70 -5.13 6.91
CA PHE A 22 8.64 -5.23 5.91
C PHE A 22 8.18 -3.88 5.34
N ALA A 23 8.97 -2.81 5.49
CA ALA A 23 8.57 -1.48 5.03
C ALA A 23 8.25 -1.43 3.53
N LEU A 24 8.95 -2.17 2.69
CA LEU A 24 8.65 -2.29 1.27
C LEU A 24 7.45 -3.17 0.97
N SER A 25 7.02 -4.02 1.93
CA SER A 25 5.88 -4.93 1.77
C SER A 25 5.97 -5.74 0.46
N ILE A 26 4.85 -5.93 -0.25
CA ILE A 26 4.76 -6.62 -1.54
C ILE A 26 4.88 -5.65 -2.74
N GLN A 27 5.11 -4.38 -2.48
CA GLN A 27 5.13 -3.32 -3.50
C GLN A 27 6.11 -3.56 -4.65
N PRO A 28 7.38 -3.99 -4.42
CA PRO A 28 8.31 -4.28 -5.52
C PRO A 28 7.77 -5.37 -6.46
N TYR A 29 7.06 -6.36 -5.91
CA TYR A 29 6.48 -7.44 -6.70
C TYR A 29 5.30 -6.96 -7.56
N ILE A 30 4.42 -6.13 -7.01
CA ILE A 30 3.29 -5.56 -7.77
C ILE A 30 3.82 -4.74 -8.94
N ASN A 31 4.80 -3.86 -8.69
CA ASN A 31 5.39 -3.03 -9.73
C ASN A 31 6.06 -3.88 -10.81
N SER A 32 6.84 -4.91 -10.45
CA SER A 32 7.48 -5.79 -11.41
C SER A 32 6.48 -6.61 -12.20
N SER A 33 5.41 -7.11 -11.56
CA SER A 33 4.35 -7.87 -12.23
C SER A 33 3.64 -7.03 -13.30
N ILE A 34 3.31 -5.77 -12.99
CA ILE A 34 2.71 -4.84 -13.96
C ILE A 34 3.67 -4.57 -15.11
N ILE A 35 4.95 -4.31 -14.82
CA ILE A 35 5.97 -4.06 -15.85
C ILE A 35 6.12 -5.28 -16.76
N ILE A 36 6.23 -6.48 -16.20
CA ILE A 36 6.38 -7.71 -17.01
C ILE A 36 5.11 -7.98 -17.81
N GLN A 37 3.91 -7.75 -17.28
CA GLN A 37 2.67 -7.86 -18.03
C GLN A 37 2.63 -6.90 -19.23
N LEU A 38 3.06 -5.66 -19.06
CA LEU A 38 3.15 -4.72 -20.17
C LEU A 38 4.22 -5.13 -21.19
N LEU A 39 5.36 -5.65 -20.73
CA LEU A 39 6.42 -6.15 -21.62
C LEU A 39 6.00 -7.42 -22.38
N THR A 40 5.12 -8.26 -21.82
CA THR A 40 4.58 -9.41 -22.59
C THR A 40 3.70 -9.00 -23.76
N VAL A 41 3.13 -7.80 -23.74
CA VAL A 41 2.40 -7.24 -24.88
C VAL A 41 3.33 -6.52 -25.85
N ALA A 42 4.39 -5.88 -25.34
CA ALA A 42 5.30 -5.06 -26.16
C ALA A 42 6.40 -5.87 -26.85
N ILE A 43 6.83 -6.99 -26.25
CA ILE A 43 7.95 -7.80 -26.75
C ILE A 43 7.43 -9.13 -27.32
N PRO A 44 7.53 -9.36 -28.65
CA PRO A 44 6.99 -10.58 -29.29
C PRO A 44 7.55 -11.89 -28.72
N ALA A 45 8.79 -11.89 -28.23
CA ALA A 45 9.38 -13.07 -27.60
C ALA A 45 8.70 -13.44 -26.28
N LEU A 46 8.32 -12.45 -25.46
CA LEU A 46 7.59 -12.66 -24.22
C LEU A 46 6.12 -12.97 -24.48
N GLU A 47 5.52 -12.38 -25.53
CA GLU A 47 4.16 -12.70 -25.95
C GLU A 47 4.03 -14.18 -26.34
N ARG A 48 4.95 -14.70 -27.17
CA ARG A 48 4.99 -16.12 -27.52
C ARG A 48 5.14 -17.01 -26.31
N LEU A 49 6.02 -16.62 -25.36
CA LEU A 49 6.21 -17.35 -24.12
C LEU A 49 4.94 -17.39 -23.28
N ALA A 50 4.17 -16.29 -23.26
CA ALA A 50 2.92 -16.19 -22.52
C ALA A 50 1.77 -16.98 -23.15
N ARG A 51 1.66 -16.96 -24.49
CA ARG A 51 0.55 -17.57 -25.22
C ARG A 51 0.81 -19.04 -25.57
N ASP A 52 1.99 -19.32 -26.11
CA ASP A 52 2.31 -20.63 -26.71
C ASP A 52 3.10 -21.54 -25.76
N GLY A 53 3.67 -20.95 -24.67
CA GLY A 53 4.53 -21.66 -23.72
C GLY A 53 3.79 -22.55 -22.72
N GLY A 54 2.45 -22.54 -22.68
CA GLY A 54 1.66 -23.34 -21.73
C GLY A 54 2.09 -23.12 -20.28
N GLU A 55 2.13 -24.19 -19.48
CA GLU A 55 2.53 -24.13 -18.06
C GLU A 55 4.03 -23.80 -17.87
N GLU A 56 4.89 -24.25 -18.78
CA GLU A 56 6.32 -23.91 -18.73
C GLU A 56 6.57 -22.43 -19.03
N GLY A 57 5.83 -21.86 -19.99
CA GLY A 57 5.90 -20.45 -20.31
C GLY A 57 5.48 -19.57 -19.13
N LYS A 58 4.39 -19.91 -18.46
CA LYS A 58 3.94 -19.23 -17.24
C LYS A 58 4.99 -19.27 -16.15
N LYS A 59 5.60 -20.42 -15.88
CA LYS A 59 6.69 -20.57 -14.89
C LYS A 59 7.91 -19.72 -15.24
N LYS A 60 8.28 -19.61 -16.51
CA LYS A 60 9.39 -18.75 -16.95
C LYS A 60 9.07 -17.27 -16.72
N ILE A 61 7.86 -16.83 -17.09
CA ILE A 61 7.42 -15.45 -16.85
C ILE A 61 7.41 -15.13 -15.33
N GLN A 62 6.93 -16.05 -14.51
CA GLN A 62 6.97 -15.90 -13.05
C GLN A 62 8.41 -15.78 -12.54
N SER A 63 9.35 -16.57 -13.06
CA SER A 63 10.78 -16.46 -12.70
C SER A 63 11.36 -15.10 -13.10
N ILE A 64 11.04 -14.59 -14.29
CA ILE A 64 11.46 -13.26 -14.75
C ILE A 64 10.89 -12.19 -13.82
N THR A 65 9.62 -12.31 -13.43
CA THR A 65 8.97 -11.39 -12.48
C THR A 65 9.68 -11.39 -11.11
N ARG A 66 10.10 -12.56 -10.61
CA ARG A 66 10.88 -12.66 -9.35
C ARG A 66 12.21 -11.90 -9.44
N TYR A 67 12.98 -12.10 -10.51
CA TYR A 67 14.24 -11.36 -10.71
C TYR A 67 14.01 -9.86 -10.84
N ALA A 68 13.01 -9.45 -11.61
CA ALA A 68 12.63 -8.05 -11.72
C ALA A 68 12.21 -7.45 -10.37
N THR A 69 11.50 -8.24 -9.54
CA THR A 69 11.11 -7.83 -8.18
C THR A 69 12.32 -7.52 -7.31
N VAL A 70 13.34 -8.38 -7.33
CA VAL A 70 14.57 -8.14 -6.56
C VAL A 70 15.29 -6.89 -7.05
N ALA A 71 15.39 -6.67 -8.37
CA ALA A 71 16.00 -5.48 -8.95
C ALA A 71 15.25 -4.19 -8.52
N ILE A 72 13.91 -4.20 -8.58
CA ILE A 72 13.09 -3.07 -8.13
C ILE A 72 13.20 -2.88 -6.62
N ALA A 73 13.23 -3.97 -5.83
CA ALA A 73 13.40 -3.90 -4.39
C ALA A 73 14.74 -3.25 -4.00
N ILE A 74 15.83 -3.52 -4.73
CA ILE A 74 17.12 -2.86 -4.53
C ILE A 74 16.99 -1.34 -4.74
N LEU A 75 16.39 -0.92 -5.86
CA LEU A 75 16.20 0.51 -6.17
C LEU A 75 15.35 1.21 -5.10
N GLN A 76 14.26 0.58 -4.68
CA GLN A 76 13.37 1.12 -3.64
C GLN A 76 14.05 1.15 -2.26
N ALA A 77 14.82 0.11 -1.90
CA ALA A 77 15.56 0.07 -0.64
C ALA A 77 16.63 1.17 -0.56
N ILE A 78 17.34 1.43 -1.66
CA ILE A 78 18.30 2.54 -1.76
C ILE A 78 17.56 3.87 -1.58
N GLY A 79 16.44 4.08 -2.28
CA GLY A 79 15.62 5.29 -2.13
C GLY A 79 15.11 5.49 -0.70
N TYR A 80 14.68 4.40 -0.05
CA TYR A 80 14.23 4.43 1.33
C TYR A 80 15.36 4.78 2.31
N TYR A 81 16.56 4.22 2.10
CA TYR A 81 17.74 4.58 2.89
C TYR A 81 18.07 6.07 2.78
N PHE A 82 18.10 6.64 1.57
CA PHE A 82 18.34 8.08 1.38
C PHE A 82 17.26 8.93 2.03
N MET A 83 16.00 8.49 1.98
CA MET A 83 14.91 9.16 2.67
C MET A 83 15.15 9.18 4.19
N MET A 84 15.47 8.02 4.80
CA MET A 84 15.77 7.94 6.24
C MET A 84 16.94 8.85 6.63
N LYS A 85 17.97 8.89 5.80
CA LYS A 85 19.14 9.74 6.01
C LYS A 85 18.78 11.23 5.97
N ASN A 86 18.00 11.66 4.99
CA ASN A 86 17.58 13.06 4.85
C ASN A 86 16.69 13.55 6.00
N TYR A 87 15.92 12.65 6.61
CA TYR A 87 15.08 12.96 7.77
C TYR A 87 15.82 12.81 9.12
N ASN A 88 17.14 12.55 9.10
CA ASN A 88 17.95 12.31 10.31
C ASN A 88 17.38 11.22 11.23
N LEU A 89 16.83 10.15 10.65
CA LEU A 89 16.26 9.02 11.39
C LEU A 89 17.32 7.96 11.75
N LEU A 90 18.54 8.10 11.24
CA LEU A 90 19.64 7.19 11.47
C LEU A 90 20.51 7.70 12.63
N GLU A 91 20.72 6.85 13.66
CA GLU A 91 21.63 7.19 14.77
C GLU A 91 23.10 7.15 14.34
N GLN A 92 23.43 6.33 13.36
CA GLN A 92 24.80 6.18 12.84
C GLN A 92 24.78 6.21 11.32
N ASP A 93 25.69 6.99 10.73
CA ASP A 93 25.94 7.03 9.30
C ASP A 93 27.15 6.15 8.97
N GLY A 94 27.02 5.32 7.93
CA GLY A 94 28.13 4.50 7.45
C GLY A 94 27.70 3.55 6.34
N ILE A 95 28.67 3.13 5.54
CA ILE A 95 28.42 2.21 4.43
C ILE A 95 27.88 0.86 4.92
N TRP A 96 28.33 0.41 6.09
CA TRP A 96 27.86 -0.83 6.71
C TRP A 96 26.39 -0.72 7.14
N VAL A 97 26.00 0.41 7.72
CA VAL A 97 24.61 0.67 8.12
C VAL A 97 23.70 0.70 6.88
N ALA A 98 24.14 1.38 5.82
CA ALA A 98 23.43 1.40 4.54
C ALA A 98 23.22 -0.01 3.97
N LEU A 99 24.30 -0.81 3.96
CA LEU A 99 24.26 -2.18 3.43
C LEU A 99 23.32 -3.06 4.25
N VAL A 100 23.38 -3.01 5.58
CA VAL A 100 22.47 -3.77 6.45
C VAL A 100 21.03 -3.40 6.22
N ILE A 101 20.70 -2.10 6.17
CA ILE A 101 19.32 -1.62 5.93
C ILE A 101 18.82 -2.10 4.57
N ILE A 102 19.60 -1.89 3.50
CA ILE A 102 19.22 -2.28 2.15
C ILE A 102 18.98 -3.78 2.04
N VAL A 103 19.93 -4.60 2.52
CA VAL A 103 19.81 -6.07 2.47
C VAL A 103 18.61 -6.55 3.29
N THR A 104 18.39 -5.97 4.47
CA THR A 104 17.25 -6.32 5.33
C THR A 104 15.91 -6.01 4.67
N LEU A 105 15.78 -4.84 4.03
CA LEU A 105 14.56 -4.46 3.31
C LEU A 105 14.29 -5.37 2.10
N ILE A 106 15.34 -5.72 1.34
CA ILE A 106 15.23 -6.66 0.21
C ILE A 106 14.82 -8.04 0.71
N ALA A 107 15.43 -8.52 1.77
CA ALA A 107 15.10 -9.82 2.36
C ALA A 107 13.64 -9.86 2.85
N GLY A 108 13.17 -8.81 3.54
CA GLY A 108 11.79 -8.70 3.98
C GLY A 108 10.79 -8.70 2.82
N SER A 109 11.04 -7.92 1.77
CA SER A 109 10.19 -7.88 0.58
C SER A 109 10.19 -9.22 -0.18
N SER A 110 11.35 -9.87 -0.31
CA SER A 110 11.46 -11.18 -0.95
C SER A 110 10.71 -12.26 -0.17
N PHE A 111 10.74 -12.20 1.17
CA PHE A 111 9.98 -13.09 2.02
C PHE A 111 8.47 -12.89 1.85
N VAL A 112 7.98 -11.64 1.81
CA VAL A 112 6.56 -11.34 1.58
C VAL A 112 6.12 -11.80 0.19
N MET A 113 6.96 -11.62 -0.84
CA MET A 113 6.72 -12.14 -2.19
C MET A 113 6.56 -13.65 -2.18
N TRP A 114 7.51 -14.37 -1.57
CA TRP A 114 7.44 -15.83 -1.45
C TRP A 114 6.17 -16.28 -0.71
N MET A 115 5.82 -15.61 0.38
CA MET A 115 4.59 -15.91 1.13
C MET A 115 3.33 -15.69 0.28
N GLY A 116 3.29 -14.62 -0.53
CA GLY A 116 2.18 -14.37 -1.46
C GLY A 116 2.03 -15.44 -2.53
N GLU A 117 3.14 -15.95 -3.04
CA GLU A 117 3.14 -17.07 -3.99
C GLU A 117 2.68 -18.38 -3.36
N GLN A 118 3.11 -18.68 -2.13
CA GLN A 118 2.65 -19.87 -1.39
C GLN A 118 1.14 -19.81 -1.13
N VAL A 119 0.62 -18.64 -0.75
CA VAL A 119 -0.83 -18.46 -0.57
C VAL A 119 -1.58 -18.63 -1.88
N THR A 120 -1.02 -18.20 -3.01
CA THR A 120 -1.63 -18.40 -4.34
C THR A 120 -1.62 -19.87 -4.76
N GLU A 121 -0.53 -20.60 -4.46
CA GLU A 121 -0.36 -22.00 -4.88
C GLU A 121 -1.16 -22.98 -4.02
N PHE A 122 -1.17 -22.79 -2.71
CA PHE A 122 -1.80 -23.71 -1.75
C PHE A 122 -3.06 -23.17 -1.07
N GLY A 123 -3.37 -21.89 -1.26
CA GLY A 123 -4.50 -21.22 -0.62
C GLY A 123 -5.70 -21.01 -1.54
N VAL A 124 -6.49 -20.01 -1.21
CA VAL A 124 -7.69 -19.64 -1.96
C VAL A 124 -7.47 -18.29 -2.65
N GLY A 125 -7.58 -18.26 -3.98
CA GLY A 125 -7.52 -17.04 -4.76
C GLY A 125 -6.11 -16.47 -4.95
N ASN A 126 -6.00 -15.14 -5.07
CA ASN A 126 -4.74 -14.45 -5.31
C ASN A 126 -4.07 -14.07 -3.97
N GLY A 127 -2.95 -14.71 -3.63
CA GLY A 127 -2.23 -14.48 -2.37
C GLY A 127 -1.73 -13.03 -2.19
N ILE A 128 -1.41 -12.34 -3.28
CA ILE A 128 -1.01 -10.92 -3.23
C ILE A 128 -2.17 -10.06 -2.75
N SER A 129 -3.36 -10.29 -3.30
CA SER A 129 -4.58 -9.59 -2.90
C SER A 129 -4.93 -9.86 -1.43
N ILE A 130 -4.72 -11.09 -0.96
CA ILE A 130 -4.93 -11.46 0.45
C ILE A 130 -3.95 -10.73 1.36
N ILE A 131 -2.67 -10.62 1.00
CA ILE A 131 -1.66 -9.89 1.78
C ILE A 131 -2.01 -8.39 1.85
N LEU A 132 -2.39 -7.79 0.73
CA LEU A 132 -2.84 -6.38 0.70
C LEU A 132 -4.08 -6.16 1.55
N PHE A 133 -5.06 -7.04 1.43
CA PHE A 133 -6.28 -7.01 2.23
C PHE A 133 -5.99 -7.13 3.73
N ALA A 134 -5.13 -8.07 4.12
CA ALA A 134 -4.70 -8.21 5.52
C ALA A 134 -3.98 -6.94 6.03
N GLY A 135 -3.13 -6.31 5.22
CA GLY A 135 -2.48 -5.04 5.55
C GLY A 135 -3.47 -3.91 5.80
N ILE A 136 -4.54 -3.82 5.00
CA ILE A 136 -5.62 -2.85 5.18
C ILE A 136 -6.43 -3.15 6.44
N LEU A 137 -6.80 -4.42 6.65
CA LEU A 137 -7.55 -4.87 7.83
C LEU A 137 -6.80 -4.59 9.13
N ALA A 138 -5.49 -4.78 9.15
CA ALA A 138 -4.65 -4.52 10.32
C ALA A 138 -4.72 -3.05 10.80
N ARG A 139 -5.13 -2.12 9.92
CA ARG A 139 -5.27 -0.69 10.26
C ARG A 139 -6.66 -0.29 10.73
N ILE A 140 -7.67 -1.16 10.60
CA ILE A 140 -9.04 -0.83 11.02
C ILE A 140 -9.10 -0.39 12.49
N PRO A 141 -8.43 -1.07 13.45
CA PRO A 141 -8.48 -0.62 14.84
C PRO A 141 -7.95 0.81 15.05
N SER A 142 -6.85 1.16 14.40
CA SER A 142 -6.29 2.51 14.48
C SER A 142 -7.15 3.56 13.76
N MET A 143 -7.82 3.20 12.68
CA MET A 143 -8.78 4.07 12.00
C MET A 143 -10.01 4.34 12.88
N VAL A 144 -10.54 3.30 13.54
CA VAL A 144 -11.68 3.44 14.45
C VAL A 144 -11.33 4.30 15.65
N SER A 145 -10.13 4.14 16.25
CA SER A 145 -9.68 5.02 17.33
C SER A 145 -9.52 6.46 16.86
N GLY A 146 -8.90 6.69 15.70
CA GLY A 146 -8.78 8.02 15.11
C GLY A 146 -10.14 8.70 14.83
N MET A 147 -11.13 7.93 14.37
CA MET A 147 -12.50 8.45 14.19
C MET A 147 -13.15 8.84 15.53
N LYS A 148 -12.98 8.02 16.57
CA LYS A 148 -13.47 8.35 17.92
C LYS A 148 -12.84 9.63 18.44
N ASP A 149 -11.51 9.76 18.32
CA ASP A 149 -10.78 10.96 18.73
C ASP A 149 -11.25 12.19 17.94
N GLY A 150 -11.49 12.05 16.64
CA GLY A 150 -12.03 13.10 15.78
C GLY A 150 -13.42 13.58 16.21
N ILE A 151 -14.32 12.65 16.57
CA ILE A 151 -15.67 12.95 17.09
C ILE A 151 -15.58 13.66 18.44
N GLN A 152 -14.72 13.19 19.35
CA GLN A 152 -14.52 13.81 20.66
C GLN A 152 -14.01 15.25 20.52
N ARG A 153 -13.05 15.50 19.64
CA ARG A 153 -12.58 16.86 19.34
C ARG A 153 -13.70 17.74 18.80
N TRP A 154 -14.47 17.23 17.84
CA TRP A 154 -15.61 17.95 17.29
C TRP A 154 -16.65 18.30 18.36
N SER A 155 -16.99 17.38 19.25
CA SER A 155 -17.92 17.63 20.36
C SER A 155 -17.38 18.65 21.35
N ALA A 156 -16.08 18.60 21.65
CA ALA A 156 -15.42 19.55 22.55
C ALA A 156 -15.33 20.97 21.97
N ILE A 157 -15.11 21.08 20.65
CA ILE A 157 -15.15 22.37 19.94
C ILE A 157 -16.56 22.97 20.00
N ASN A 158 -17.59 22.18 19.70
CA ASN A 158 -18.99 22.65 19.74
C ASN A 158 -19.49 22.98 21.14
N ALA A 159 -18.93 22.33 22.16
CA ALA A 159 -19.20 22.66 23.56
C ALA A 159 -18.40 23.89 24.07
N GLY A 160 -17.53 24.47 23.23
CA GLY A 160 -16.69 25.60 23.59
C GLY A 160 -15.57 25.29 24.60
N THR A 161 -15.35 23.99 24.89
CA THR A 161 -14.31 23.53 25.85
C THR A 161 -12.94 23.42 25.21
N LEU A 162 -12.88 23.27 23.88
CA LEU A 162 -11.65 23.17 23.11
C LEU A 162 -11.55 24.30 22.10
N THR A 163 -10.70 25.27 22.37
CA THR A 163 -10.43 26.45 21.52
C THR A 163 -8.93 26.55 21.23
N ALA A 164 -8.56 27.37 20.24
CA ALA A 164 -7.15 27.65 19.97
C ALA A 164 -6.44 28.26 21.19
N GLU A 165 -7.14 29.10 21.95
CA GLU A 165 -6.62 29.74 23.18
C GLU A 165 -6.35 28.73 24.30
N THR A 166 -7.24 27.73 24.47
CA THR A 166 -7.03 26.69 25.50
C THR A 166 -5.84 25.79 25.14
N LEU A 167 -5.61 25.54 23.88
CA LEU A 167 -4.45 24.75 23.42
C LEU A 167 -3.15 25.55 23.52
N THR A 168 -3.14 26.82 23.16
CA THR A 168 -1.96 27.68 23.33
C THR A 168 -1.59 27.88 24.78
N SER A 169 -2.57 28.03 25.69
CA SER A 169 -2.33 28.08 27.12
C SER A 169 -1.77 26.76 27.70
N ALA A 170 -2.06 25.61 27.02
CA ALA A 170 -1.52 24.30 27.34
C ALA A 170 -0.11 24.06 26.75
N GLY A 171 0.50 25.07 26.09
CA GLY A 171 1.86 25.00 25.57
C GLY A 171 1.98 24.57 24.09
N TYR A 172 0.88 24.44 23.34
CA TYR A 172 0.92 24.20 21.90
C TYR A 172 1.23 25.50 21.14
N THR A 173 1.99 25.40 20.05
CA THR A 173 2.13 26.53 19.12
C THR A 173 0.82 26.74 18.36
N GLU A 174 0.58 27.96 17.86
CA GLU A 174 -0.65 28.26 17.08
C GLU A 174 -0.85 27.30 15.90
N THR A 175 0.23 26.95 15.21
CA THR A 175 0.19 25.98 14.09
C THR A 175 -0.20 24.58 14.54
N GLN A 176 0.29 24.14 15.69
CA GLN A 176 -0.07 22.86 16.29
C GLN A 176 -1.51 22.84 16.79
N ALA A 177 -1.95 23.94 17.41
CA ALA A 177 -3.32 24.10 17.88
C ALA A 177 -4.32 24.05 16.72
N GLN A 178 -4.05 24.76 15.63
CA GLN A 178 -4.89 24.71 14.42
C GLN A 178 -4.87 23.33 13.77
N ALA A 179 -3.74 22.68 13.65
CA ALA A 179 -3.64 21.32 13.12
C ALA A 179 -4.44 20.32 13.96
N TYR A 180 -4.43 20.48 15.29
CA TYR A 180 -5.20 19.65 16.21
C TYR A 180 -6.72 19.87 16.05
N LEU A 181 -7.16 21.12 15.91
CA LEU A 181 -8.57 21.47 15.69
C LEU A 181 -9.08 21.00 14.33
N ASN A 182 -8.26 21.11 13.28
CA ASN A 182 -8.58 20.61 11.93
C ASN A 182 -8.74 19.08 11.87
N GLY A 183 -8.24 18.36 12.86
CA GLY A 183 -8.46 16.92 13.02
C GLY A 183 -9.83 16.55 13.60
N ALA A 184 -10.70 17.52 13.88
CA ALA A 184 -12.07 17.27 14.33
C ALA A 184 -12.93 16.72 13.19
N LEU A 185 -13.67 15.64 13.46
CA LEU A 185 -14.53 14.98 12.49
C LEU A 185 -15.99 15.07 12.94
N ALA A 186 -16.80 15.78 12.18
CA ALA A 186 -18.23 15.77 12.42
C ALA A 186 -18.82 14.37 12.21
N PRO A 187 -19.75 13.90 13.05
CA PRO A 187 -20.32 12.55 12.91
C PRO A 187 -20.94 12.28 11.52
N TRP A 188 -21.55 13.27 10.91
CA TRP A 188 -22.13 13.17 9.58
C TRP A 188 -21.07 12.99 8.47
N SER A 189 -19.87 13.57 8.63
CA SER A 189 -18.78 13.41 7.65
C SER A 189 -18.22 11.99 7.66
N ILE A 190 -18.18 11.36 8.83
CA ILE A 190 -17.80 9.94 8.97
C ILE A 190 -18.84 9.04 8.30
N ALA A 191 -20.13 9.30 8.52
CA ALA A 191 -21.20 8.55 7.87
C ALA A 191 -21.12 8.68 6.34
N LEU A 192 -20.87 9.87 5.82
CA LEU A 192 -20.71 10.14 4.40
C LEU A 192 -19.49 9.42 3.82
N LEU A 193 -18.38 9.41 4.56
CA LEU A 193 -17.15 8.69 4.17
C LEU A 193 -17.41 7.19 4.08
N VAL A 194 -18.07 6.59 5.07
CA VAL A 194 -18.39 5.16 5.08
C VAL A 194 -19.35 4.79 3.95
N ILE A 195 -20.39 5.57 3.74
CA ILE A 195 -21.34 5.38 2.62
C ILE A 195 -20.63 5.50 1.28
N GLY A 196 -19.78 6.52 1.11
CA GLY A 196 -18.97 6.72 -0.09
C GLY A 196 -18.03 5.55 -0.37
N MET A 197 -17.39 5.01 0.66
CA MET A 197 -16.51 3.84 0.54
C MET A 197 -17.31 2.59 0.12
N LEU A 198 -18.47 2.35 0.73
CA LEU A 198 -19.34 1.23 0.34
C LEU A 198 -19.87 1.37 -1.09
N ALA A 199 -20.25 2.58 -1.49
CA ALA A 199 -20.68 2.86 -2.85
C ALA A 199 -19.56 2.63 -3.87
N LEU A 200 -18.32 3.01 -3.53
CA LEU A 200 -17.15 2.80 -4.37
C LEU A 200 -16.84 1.30 -4.51
N ILE A 201 -16.91 0.54 -3.42
CA ILE A 201 -16.73 -0.93 -3.45
C ILE A 201 -17.79 -1.56 -4.34
N ALA A 202 -19.07 -1.21 -4.16
CA ALA A 202 -20.17 -1.72 -4.97
C ALA A 202 -19.98 -1.38 -6.46
N PHE A 203 -19.50 -0.17 -6.77
CA PHE A 203 -19.20 0.27 -8.13
C PHE A 203 -18.06 -0.54 -8.76
N ILE A 204 -16.97 -0.78 -8.01
CA ILE A 204 -15.85 -1.60 -8.48
C ILE A 204 -16.30 -3.04 -8.75
N VAL A 205 -17.08 -3.64 -7.84
CA VAL A 205 -17.64 -4.99 -8.03
C VAL A 205 -18.53 -5.04 -9.26
N PHE A 206 -19.42 -4.05 -9.41
CA PHE A 206 -20.31 -3.95 -10.58
C PHE A 206 -19.53 -3.88 -11.90
N ILE A 207 -18.45 -3.08 -11.97
CA ILE A 207 -17.60 -2.99 -13.17
C ILE A 207 -16.86 -4.31 -13.41
N ASN A 208 -16.37 -4.95 -12.35
CA ASN A 208 -15.61 -6.21 -12.46
C ASN A 208 -16.49 -7.36 -12.96
N ASP A 209 -17.76 -7.38 -12.57
CA ASP A 209 -18.75 -8.37 -13.02
C ASP A 209 -19.40 -8.01 -14.37
N ALA A 210 -19.11 -6.82 -14.92
CA ALA A 210 -19.65 -6.38 -16.20
C ALA A 210 -18.98 -7.11 -17.37
N GLU A 211 -19.52 -8.25 -17.77
CA GLU A 211 -19.13 -8.99 -18.96
C GLU A 211 -19.73 -8.37 -20.23
N ARG A 212 -18.88 -7.98 -21.18
CA ARG A 212 -19.33 -7.57 -22.50
C ARG A 212 -19.55 -8.81 -23.37
N ARG A 213 -20.81 -9.28 -23.50
CA ARG A 213 -21.18 -10.35 -24.41
C ARG A 213 -21.25 -9.82 -25.84
N ILE A 214 -20.32 -10.23 -26.68
CA ILE A 214 -20.38 -9.96 -28.14
C ILE A 214 -21.09 -11.16 -28.76
N PRO A 215 -22.29 -10.99 -29.37
CA PRO A 215 -22.95 -12.08 -30.09
C PRO A 215 -22.17 -12.39 -31.35
N VAL A 216 -21.50 -13.56 -31.40
CA VAL A 216 -20.82 -14.05 -32.58
C VAL A 216 -21.84 -14.91 -33.33
N GLN A 217 -22.29 -14.45 -34.52
CA GLN A 217 -23.05 -15.26 -35.44
C GLN A 217 -22.07 -16.16 -36.22
N TYR A 218 -22.12 -17.44 -35.94
CA TYR A 218 -21.47 -18.42 -36.80
C TYR A 218 -22.30 -18.56 -38.07
N ALA A 219 -21.71 -18.24 -39.24
CA ALA A 219 -22.27 -18.62 -40.51
C ALA A 219 -22.25 -20.16 -40.61
N LYS A 220 -23.44 -20.74 -40.87
CA LYS A 220 -23.56 -22.17 -41.23
C LYS A 220 -23.01 -22.42 -42.59
#